data_128086f1e54cca7273d8cdb38c422e7c
#
_entry.id   128086f1e54cca7273d8cdb38c422e7c
#
_cell.length_a   1.000
_cell.length_b   1.000
_cell.length_c   1.000
_cell.angle_alpha   90.00
_cell.angle_beta   90.00
_cell.angle_gamma   90.00
#
_symmetry.space_group_name_H-M   'P 1'
#
loop_
_entity.id
_entity.type
_entity.pdbx_description
1 polymer ?
#
loop_
_entity_poly.entity_id
_entity_poly.type
_entity_poly.pdbx_seq_one_letter_code
_entity_poly.pdbx_strand_id
1 'polypeptide(L)'
;MAERITIARPYAKALFQLAREQKQLPEWSTILQRGAIAVQDPRVASLLGSPHVTPEQLAELVGGIAAVGAAAPLATLARNLFTTLAHYRRLAFLPEIAAHFEQLRADAERTLDVTVTSAVALNEAQREQYTKALRKRLDRQVRLHCELDPALIGGAVVRADDLVIDGSVRASLTQLAAAAAS
;
A
#
# COMPACT_ATOMS: atom_id res chain seq x y z
N MET A 1 1.26 -6.45 -23.39
CA MET A 1 1.63 -6.39 -21.97
C MET A 1 0.99 -5.20 -21.23
N ALA A 2 1.02 -3.98 -21.77
CA ALA A 2 0.43 -2.80 -21.12
C ALA A 2 -1.07 -2.93 -20.81
N GLU A 3 -1.84 -3.57 -21.67
CA GLU A 3 -3.28 -3.74 -21.51
C GLU A 3 -3.65 -4.66 -20.32
N ARG A 4 -2.87 -5.73 -20.08
CA ARG A 4 -3.08 -6.64 -18.97
C ARG A 4 -2.86 -5.95 -17.62
N ILE A 5 -1.83 -5.10 -17.53
CA ILE A 5 -1.54 -4.30 -16.32
C ILE A 5 -2.66 -3.31 -16.04
N THR A 6 -3.21 -2.68 -17.09
CA THR A 6 -4.31 -1.72 -16.94
C THR A 6 -5.57 -2.38 -16.35
N ILE A 7 -5.86 -3.62 -16.75
CA ILE A 7 -6.98 -4.40 -16.20
C ILE A 7 -6.68 -4.87 -14.77
N ALA A 8 -5.43 -5.23 -14.46
CA ALA A 8 -5.05 -5.73 -13.13
C ALA A 8 -5.04 -4.65 -12.05
N ARG A 9 -4.68 -3.40 -12.38
CA ARG A 9 -4.54 -2.27 -11.44
C ARG A 9 -5.73 -2.05 -10.49
N PRO A 10 -6.99 -1.94 -10.95
CA PRO A 10 -8.11 -1.68 -10.05
C PRO A 10 -8.32 -2.81 -9.05
N TYR A 11 -8.11 -4.06 -9.46
CA TYR A 11 -8.21 -5.21 -8.56
C TYR A 11 -7.10 -5.20 -7.50
N ALA A 12 -5.85 -5.01 -7.91
CA ALA A 12 -4.73 -4.95 -6.98
C ALA A 12 -4.89 -3.80 -5.97
N LYS A 13 -5.34 -2.62 -6.42
CA LYS A 13 -5.57 -1.46 -5.55
C LYS A 13 -6.70 -1.71 -4.55
N ALA A 14 -7.82 -2.28 -4.99
CA ALA A 14 -8.96 -2.60 -4.11
C ALA A 14 -8.56 -3.65 -3.06
N LEU A 15 -7.83 -4.70 -3.48
CA LEU A 15 -7.34 -5.74 -2.58
C LEU A 15 -6.32 -5.20 -1.58
N PHE A 16 -5.43 -4.31 -2.02
CA PHE A 16 -4.46 -3.68 -1.15
C PHE A 16 -5.14 -2.84 -0.07
N GLN A 17 -6.16 -2.05 -0.41
CA GLN A 17 -6.94 -1.28 0.55
C GLN A 17 -7.62 -2.19 1.57
N LEU A 18 -8.31 -3.23 1.11
CA LEU A 18 -8.96 -4.22 1.96
C LEU A 18 -7.98 -4.92 2.91
N ALA A 19 -6.86 -5.42 2.37
CA ALA A 19 -5.82 -6.10 3.12
C ALA A 19 -5.17 -5.20 4.18
N ARG A 20 -5.01 -3.91 3.86
CA ARG A 20 -4.46 -2.89 4.76
C ARG A 20 -5.41 -2.56 5.91
N GLU A 21 -6.70 -2.36 5.62
CA GLU A 21 -7.73 -2.12 6.65
C GLU A 21 -7.82 -3.29 7.64
N GLN A 22 -7.69 -4.52 7.14
CA GLN A 22 -7.72 -5.74 7.94
C GLN A 22 -6.37 -6.09 8.58
N LYS A 23 -5.28 -5.36 8.27
CA LYS A 23 -3.90 -5.66 8.69
C LYS A 23 -3.43 -7.07 8.30
N GLN A 24 -3.82 -7.53 7.12
CA GLN A 24 -3.57 -8.88 6.59
C GLN A 24 -2.82 -8.84 5.25
N LEU A 25 -1.90 -7.86 5.09
CA LEU A 25 -1.09 -7.71 3.87
C LEU A 25 -0.25 -8.95 3.54
N PRO A 26 0.44 -9.61 4.52
CA PRO A 26 1.24 -10.80 4.25
C PRO A 26 0.40 -12.00 3.81
N GLU A 27 -0.77 -12.19 4.42
CA GLU A 27 -1.68 -13.29 4.13
C GLU A 27 -2.25 -13.16 2.72
N TRP A 28 -2.70 -11.96 2.35
CA TRP A 28 -3.19 -11.67 1.01
C TRP A 28 -2.10 -11.84 -0.06
N SER A 29 -0.87 -11.40 0.24
CA SER A 29 0.30 -11.65 -0.61
C SER A 29 0.47 -13.13 -0.91
N THR A 30 0.43 -13.98 0.13
CA THR A 30 0.56 -15.44 -0.01
C THR A 30 -0.56 -16.04 -0.86
N ILE A 31 -1.81 -15.61 -0.65
CA ILE A 31 -2.98 -16.08 -1.41
C ILE A 31 -2.86 -15.69 -2.88
N LEU A 32 -2.50 -14.44 -3.17
CA LEU A 32 -2.36 -13.96 -4.55
C LEU A 32 -1.20 -14.64 -5.28
N GLN A 33 -0.06 -14.86 -4.63
CA GLN A 33 1.08 -15.57 -5.20
C GLN A 33 0.73 -17.02 -5.52
N ARG A 34 0.09 -17.75 -4.59
CA ARG A 34 -0.36 -19.13 -4.84
C ARG A 34 -1.38 -19.20 -5.97
N GLY A 35 -2.33 -18.26 -6.02
CA GLY A 35 -3.28 -18.16 -7.11
C GLY A 35 -2.61 -17.86 -8.45
N ALA A 36 -1.61 -16.98 -8.48
CA ALA A 36 -0.83 -16.69 -9.67
C ALA A 36 -0.06 -17.91 -10.19
N ILE A 37 0.56 -18.66 -9.28
CA ILE A 37 1.25 -19.92 -9.64
C ILE A 37 0.25 -20.95 -10.16
N ALA A 38 -0.91 -21.09 -9.53
CA ALA A 38 -1.94 -22.03 -9.94
C ALA A 38 -2.43 -21.78 -11.38
N VAL A 39 -2.68 -20.50 -11.75
CA VAL A 39 -3.15 -20.18 -13.11
C VAL A 39 -2.05 -20.27 -14.17
N GLN A 40 -0.78 -20.27 -13.78
CA GLN A 40 0.35 -20.49 -14.68
C GLN A 40 0.64 -21.98 -14.94
N ASP A 41 0.09 -22.88 -14.12
CA ASP A 41 0.20 -24.33 -14.39
C ASP A 41 -0.50 -24.66 -15.72
N PRO A 42 0.17 -25.35 -16.67
CA PRO A 42 -0.41 -25.66 -17.98
C PRO A 42 -1.75 -26.38 -17.91
N ARG A 43 -1.97 -27.21 -16.88
CA ARG A 43 -3.23 -27.93 -16.65
C ARG A 43 -4.37 -26.99 -16.31
N VAL A 44 -4.12 -26.00 -15.45
CA VAL A 44 -5.10 -24.98 -15.07
C VAL A 44 -5.30 -23.98 -16.21
N ALA A 45 -4.22 -23.56 -16.86
CA ALA A 45 -4.26 -22.64 -18.00
C ALA A 45 -5.13 -23.16 -19.14
N SER A 46 -5.10 -24.47 -19.44
CA SER A 46 -5.96 -25.09 -20.46
C SER A 46 -7.44 -25.05 -20.07
N LEU A 47 -7.77 -25.06 -18.78
CA LEU A 47 -9.14 -24.99 -18.29
C LEU A 47 -9.72 -23.58 -18.34
N LEU A 48 -8.87 -22.53 -18.19
CA LEU A 48 -9.31 -21.12 -18.21
C LEU A 48 -9.98 -20.71 -19.52
N GLY A 49 -9.63 -21.35 -20.63
CA GLY A 49 -10.22 -21.12 -21.96
C GLY A 49 -11.26 -22.15 -22.37
N SER A 50 -11.51 -23.17 -21.56
CA SER A 50 -12.42 -24.28 -21.93
C SER A 50 -13.89 -23.88 -21.75
N PRO A 51 -14.74 -24.10 -22.77
CA PRO A 51 -16.17 -23.85 -22.65
C PRO A 51 -16.90 -24.87 -21.77
N HIS A 52 -16.23 -25.98 -21.42
CA HIS A 52 -16.82 -27.07 -20.62
C HIS A 52 -16.67 -26.84 -19.10
N VAL A 53 -15.90 -25.85 -18.68
CA VAL A 53 -15.66 -25.56 -17.27
C VAL A 53 -16.37 -24.25 -16.89
N THR A 54 -17.21 -24.33 -15.85
CA THR A 54 -17.96 -23.13 -15.41
C THR A 54 -17.06 -22.17 -14.63
N PRO A 55 -17.38 -20.87 -14.60
CA PRO A 55 -16.65 -19.90 -13.80
C PRO A 55 -16.56 -20.28 -12.31
N GLU A 56 -17.61 -20.90 -11.78
CA GLU A 56 -17.68 -21.34 -10.37
C GLU A 56 -16.68 -22.48 -10.09
N GLN A 57 -16.59 -23.44 -11.00
CA GLN A 57 -15.61 -24.54 -10.90
C GLN A 57 -14.18 -24.02 -10.97
N LEU A 58 -13.90 -23.06 -11.85
CA LEU A 58 -12.57 -22.42 -11.93
C LEU A 58 -12.25 -21.64 -10.65
N ALA A 59 -13.22 -20.90 -10.12
CA ALA A 59 -13.05 -20.16 -8.89
C ALA A 59 -12.80 -21.07 -7.69
N GLU A 60 -13.50 -22.19 -7.61
CA GLU A 60 -13.33 -23.20 -6.55
C GLU A 60 -11.96 -23.88 -6.64
N LEU A 61 -11.54 -24.26 -7.85
CA LEU A 61 -10.24 -24.87 -8.08
C LEU A 61 -9.09 -23.94 -7.69
N VAL A 62 -9.06 -22.73 -8.25
CA VAL A 62 -7.99 -21.75 -8.01
C VAL A 62 -8.05 -21.25 -6.57
N GLY A 63 -9.25 -20.95 -6.06
CA GLY A 63 -9.47 -20.49 -4.70
C GLY A 63 -9.11 -21.53 -3.64
N GLY A 64 -9.43 -22.82 -3.90
CA GLY A 64 -9.05 -23.93 -3.05
C GLY A 64 -7.53 -24.09 -2.90
N ILE A 65 -6.78 -23.93 -4.00
CA ILE A 65 -5.31 -23.96 -3.99
C ILE A 65 -4.73 -22.73 -3.30
N ALA A 66 -5.24 -21.55 -3.62
CA ALA A 66 -4.71 -20.28 -3.14
C ALA A 66 -4.95 -20.05 -1.66
N ALA A 67 -6.14 -20.41 -1.14
CA ALA A 67 -6.56 -20.17 0.23
C ALA A 67 -6.19 -21.30 1.21
N VAL A 68 -5.34 -22.24 0.82
CA VAL A 68 -4.88 -23.31 1.70
C VAL A 68 -4.22 -22.74 2.96
N GLY A 69 -4.78 -23.09 4.13
CA GLY A 69 -4.28 -22.62 5.44
C GLY A 69 -4.71 -21.20 5.82
N ALA A 70 -5.54 -20.54 5.02
CA ALA A 70 -6.11 -19.24 5.40
C ALA A 70 -7.20 -19.39 6.47
N ALA A 71 -7.26 -18.43 7.41
CA ALA A 71 -8.33 -18.36 8.40
C ALA A 71 -9.71 -18.19 7.73
N ALA A 72 -10.76 -18.71 8.37
CA ALA A 72 -12.11 -18.76 7.78
C ALA A 72 -12.61 -17.40 7.21
N PRO A 73 -12.46 -16.24 7.89
CA PRO A 73 -12.88 -14.97 7.33
C PRO A 73 -12.14 -14.62 6.05
N LEU A 74 -10.81 -14.81 6.04
CA LEU A 74 -9.95 -14.52 4.89
C LEU A 74 -10.22 -15.47 3.73
N ALA A 75 -10.42 -16.75 4.02
CA ALA A 75 -10.75 -17.75 3.00
C ALA A 75 -12.07 -17.43 2.28
N THR A 76 -13.07 -16.87 2.99
CA THR A 76 -14.33 -16.43 2.40
C THR A 76 -14.13 -15.24 1.48
N LEU A 77 -13.35 -14.24 1.90
CA LEU A 77 -13.02 -13.08 1.07
C LEU A 77 -12.21 -13.48 -0.17
N ALA A 78 -11.25 -14.38 -0.02
CA ALA A 78 -10.48 -14.93 -1.13
C ALA A 78 -11.39 -15.66 -2.13
N ARG A 79 -12.32 -16.48 -1.65
CA ARG A 79 -13.31 -17.15 -2.51
C ARG A 79 -14.13 -16.13 -3.30
N ASN A 80 -14.65 -15.09 -2.66
CA ASN A 80 -15.41 -14.03 -3.33
C ASN A 80 -14.58 -13.33 -4.42
N LEU A 81 -13.30 -13.06 -4.15
CA LEU A 81 -12.38 -12.51 -5.15
C LEU A 81 -12.27 -13.44 -6.37
N PHE A 82 -11.94 -14.72 -6.15
CA PHE A 82 -11.76 -15.67 -7.25
C PHE A 82 -13.04 -15.90 -8.03
N THR A 83 -14.19 -15.93 -7.37
CA THR A 83 -15.50 -16.00 -8.03
C THR A 83 -15.74 -14.78 -8.91
N THR A 84 -15.44 -13.58 -8.39
CA THR A 84 -15.55 -12.34 -9.18
C THR A 84 -14.63 -12.36 -10.39
N LEU A 85 -13.36 -12.73 -10.22
CA LEU A 85 -12.40 -12.82 -11.32
C LEU A 85 -12.79 -13.89 -12.37
N ALA A 86 -13.33 -15.02 -11.93
CA ALA A 86 -13.80 -16.07 -12.81
C ALA A 86 -15.00 -15.62 -13.66
N HIS A 87 -15.98 -14.99 -13.02
CA HIS A 87 -17.19 -14.50 -13.69
C HIS A 87 -16.86 -13.49 -14.80
N TYR A 88 -15.88 -12.61 -14.56
CA TYR A 88 -15.41 -11.65 -15.56
C TYR A 88 -14.32 -12.22 -16.49
N ARG A 89 -14.01 -13.52 -16.43
CA ARG A 89 -12.93 -14.18 -17.19
C ARG A 89 -11.56 -13.52 -17.00
N ARG A 90 -11.28 -13.07 -15.78
CA ARG A 90 -10.06 -12.32 -15.41
C ARG A 90 -9.09 -13.11 -14.54
N LEU A 91 -9.33 -14.40 -14.30
CA LEU A 91 -8.40 -15.27 -13.56
C LEU A 91 -7.01 -15.32 -14.19
N ALA A 92 -6.92 -15.26 -15.52
CA ALA A 92 -5.64 -15.24 -16.25
C ALA A 92 -4.77 -14.01 -15.95
N PHE A 93 -5.32 -12.97 -15.31
CA PHE A 93 -4.59 -11.76 -14.91
C PHE A 93 -4.09 -11.81 -13.45
N LEU A 94 -4.27 -12.92 -12.74
CA LEU A 94 -3.79 -13.08 -11.37
C LEU A 94 -2.29 -12.82 -11.20
N PRO A 95 -1.40 -13.23 -12.10
CA PRO A 95 0.02 -12.91 -12.01
C PRO A 95 0.29 -11.40 -11.99
N GLU A 96 -0.39 -10.64 -12.85
CA GLU A 96 -0.26 -9.19 -12.92
C GLU A 96 -0.89 -8.50 -11.71
N ILE A 97 -2.02 -9.04 -11.21
CA ILE A 97 -2.66 -8.54 -9.98
C ILE A 97 -1.73 -8.75 -8.78
N ALA A 98 -1.13 -9.95 -8.64
CA ALA A 98 -0.19 -10.26 -7.58
C ALA A 98 1.05 -9.37 -7.64
N ALA A 99 1.66 -9.22 -8.82
CA ALA A 99 2.83 -8.37 -9.00
C ALA A 99 2.56 -6.91 -8.62
N HIS A 100 1.40 -6.36 -9.02
CA HIS A 100 1.05 -4.99 -8.68
C HIS A 100 0.68 -4.81 -7.21
N PHE A 101 0.05 -5.82 -6.59
CA PHE A 101 -0.20 -5.85 -5.15
C PHE A 101 1.11 -5.80 -4.35
N GLU A 102 2.13 -6.60 -4.76
CA GLU A 102 3.45 -6.59 -4.12
C GLU A 102 4.17 -5.23 -4.28
N GLN A 103 4.02 -4.56 -5.41
CA GLN A 103 4.54 -3.19 -5.58
C GLN A 103 3.89 -2.23 -4.58
N LEU A 104 2.56 -2.24 -4.47
CA LEU A 104 1.84 -1.39 -3.52
C LEU A 104 2.22 -1.71 -2.07
N ARG A 105 2.42 -2.99 -1.75
CA ARG A 105 2.88 -3.44 -0.45
C ARG A 105 4.28 -2.94 -0.15
N ALA A 106 5.22 -3.12 -1.08
CA ALA A 106 6.60 -2.65 -0.94
C ALA A 106 6.65 -1.12 -0.75
N ASP A 107 5.85 -0.37 -1.51
CA ASP A 107 5.76 1.08 -1.38
C ASP A 107 5.19 1.53 -0.03
N ALA A 108 4.22 0.77 0.52
CA ALA A 108 3.66 1.05 1.84
C ALA A 108 4.58 0.63 2.99
N GLU A 109 5.36 -0.45 2.82
CA GLU A 109 6.33 -0.93 3.80
C GLU A 109 7.65 -0.15 3.78
N ARG A 110 7.92 0.63 2.72
CA ARG A 110 9.11 1.51 2.67
C ARG A 110 9.06 2.50 3.81
N THR A 111 10.10 2.47 4.63
CA THR A 111 10.33 3.45 5.68
C THR A 111 10.75 4.76 5.02
N LEU A 112 9.99 5.82 5.23
CA LEU A 112 10.35 7.15 4.78
C LEU A 112 11.29 7.80 5.79
N ASP A 113 12.48 8.19 5.36
CA ASP A 113 13.40 8.98 6.16
C ASP A 113 12.93 10.44 6.18
N VAL A 114 12.64 10.95 7.37
CA VAL A 114 12.16 12.32 7.57
C VAL A 114 13.14 13.06 8.44
N THR A 115 13.70 14.15 7.92
CA THR A 115 14.56 15.04 8.68
C THR A 115 13.74 16.17 9.29
N VAL A 116 13.81 16.31 10.62
CA VAL A 116 13.21 17.43 11.35
C VAL A 116 14.32 18.31 11.84
N THR A 117 14.44 19.51 11.25
CA THR A 117 15.39 20.54 11.66
C THR A 117 14.69 21.47 12.63
N SER A 118 15.22 21.62 13.85
CA SER A 118 14.62 22.47 14.91
C SER A 118 15.66 23.36 15.57
N ALA A 119 15.20 24.49 16.13
CA ALA A 119 16.05 25.43 16.86
C ALA A 119 16.59 24.86 18.19
N VAL A 120 15.85 23.92 18.80
CA VAL A 120 16.16 23.30 20.09
C VAL A 120 16.05 21.79 19.96
N ALA A 121 16.86 21.05 20.70
CA ALA A 121 16.82 19.59 20.71
C ALA A 121 15.43 19.08 21.11
N LEU A 122 14.85 18.26 20.25
CA LEU A 122 13.55 17.63 20.51
C LEU A 122 13.71 16.57 21.61
N ASN A 123 12.85 16.64 22.63
CA ASN A 123 12.76 15.60 23.64
C ASN A 123 12.05 14.34 23.07
N GLU A 124 12.10 13.24 23.82
CA GLU A 124 11.60 11.95 23.36
C GLU A 124 10.07 11.98 23.11
N ALA A 125 9.31 12.66 23.97
CA ALA A 125 7.86 12.84 23.81
C ALA A 125 7.52 13.64 22.55
N GLN A 126 8.29 14.67 22.23
CA GLN A 126 8.11 15.46 21.00
C GLN A 126 8.45 14.63 19.76
N ARG A 127 9.54 13.83 19.78
CA ARG A 127 9.89 12.91 18.68
C ARG A 127 8.76 11.91 18.41
N GLU A 128 8.18 11.35 19.46
CA GLU A 128 7.02 10.45 19.30
C GLU A 128 5.80 11.14 18.71
N GLN A 129 5.50 12.37 19.14
CA GLN A 129 4.41 13.15 18.58
C GLN A 129 4.60 13.42 17.08
N TYR A 130 5.80 13.89 16.69
CA TYR A 130 6.13 14.08 15.28
C TYR A 130 6.02 12.77 14.49
N THR A 131 6.56 11.69 15.01
CA THR A 131 6.48 10.37 14.36
C THR A 131 5.04 9.91 14.16
N LYS A 132 4.17 10.04 15.18
CA LYS A 132 2.74 9.69 15.10
C LYS A 132 1.98 10.57 14.09
N ALA A 133 2.21 11.89 14.12
CA ALA A 133 1.56 12.82 13.21
C ALA A 133 1.98 12.57 11.75
N LEU A 134 3.28 12.36 11.51
CA LEU A 134 3.84 12.10 10.20
C LEU A 134 3.39 10.74 9.65
N ARG A 135 3.37 9.68 10.47
CA ARG A 135 2.82 8.38 10.08
C ARG A 135 1.36 8.49 9.65
N LYS A 136 0.55 9.26 10.41
CA LYS A 136 -0.86 9.47 10.06
C LYS A 136 -1.05 10.25 8.76
N ARG A 137 -0.19 11.25 8.51
CA ARG A 137 -0.29 12.12 7.34
C ARG A 137 0.26 11.48 6.06
N LEU A 138 1.39 10.78 6.19
CA LEU A 138 2.12 10.17 5.07
C LEU A 138 1.69 8.73 4.81
N ASP A 139 1.00 8.11 5.78
CA ASP A 139 0.51 6.74 5.72
C ASP A 139 1.61 5.69 5.42
N ARG A 140 2.81 5.96 5.95
CA ARG A 140 4.04 5.16 5.80
C ARG A 140 4.75 5.05 7.14
N GLN A 141 5.62 4.05 7.25
CA GLN A 141 6.58 4.01 8.37
C GLN A 141 7.56 5.17 8.22
N VAL A 142 7.75 5.91 9.32
CA VAL A 142 8.63 7.09 9.33
C VAL A 142 9.81 6.80 10.24
N ARG A 143 11.02 7.01 9.71
CA ARG A 143 12.26 7.11 10.49
C ARG A 143 12.61 8.58 10.64
N LEU A 144 12.60 9.06 11.88
CA LEU A 144 12.82 10.47 12.18
C LEU A 144 14.32 10.73 12.44
N HIS A 145 14.90 11.61 11.64
CA HIS A 145 16.22 12.18 11.87
C HIS A 145 16.05 13.60 12.41
N CYS A 146 16.66 13.91 13.56
CA CYS A 146 16.58 15.23 14.17
C CYS A 146 17.89 15.98 13.96
N GLU A 147 17.81 17.16 13.37
CA GLU A 147 18.92 18.08 13.17
C GLU A 147 18.67 19.35 13.97
N LEU A 148 19.76 19.93 14.47
CA LEU A 148 19.73 21.22 15.17
C LEU A 148 20.22 22.30 14.22
N ASP A 149 19.40 23.35 14.03
CA ASP A 149 19.81 24.57 13.31
C ASP A 149 19.58 25.79 14.20
N PRO A 150 20.64 26.36 14.80
CA PRO A 150 20.54 27.56 15.62
C PRO A 150 20.08 28.82 14.84
N ALA A 151 20.11 28.76 13.51
CA ALA A 151 19.63 29.88 12.68
C ALA A 151 18.09 29.97 12.64
N LEU A 152 17.41 28.90 13.06
CA LEU A 152 15.96 28.93 13.27
C LEU A 152 15.65 29.66 14.59
N ILE A 153 14.89 30.74 14.50
CA ILE A 153 14.44 31.53 15.68
C ILE A 153 13.49 30.71 16.56
N GLY A 154 12.80 29.70 15.96
CA GLY A 154 11.88 28.80 16.62
C GLY A 154 11.04 28.01 15.62
N GLY A 155 10.34 26.98 16.11
CA GLY A 155 9.59 26.05 15.28
C GLY A 155 10.45 24.92 14.71
N ALA A 156 9.94 24.23 13.69
CA ALA A 156 10.65 23.14 13.02
C ALA A 156 10.36 23.11 11.52
N VAL A 157 11.35 22.71 10.74
CA VAL A 157 11.21 22.40 9.32
C VAL A 157 11.28 20.89 9.14
N VAL A 158 10.26 20.33 8.54
CA VAL A 158 10.15 18.89 8.27
C VAL A 158 10.40 18.64 6.79
N ARG A 159 11.40 17.81 6.48
CA ARG A 159 11.73 17.37 5.11
C ARG A 159 11.52 15.88 5.00
N ALA A 160 10.72 15.47 4.05
CA ALA A 160 10.38 14.09 3.78
C ALA A 160 10.40 13.86 2.27
N ASP A 161 11.51 13.37 1.74
CA ASP A 161 11.71 13.20 0.29
C ASP A 161 11.43 14.52 -0.46
N ASP A 162 10.40 14.57 -1.30
CA ASP A 162 9.98 15.78 -2.04
C ASP A 162 9.09 16.74 -1.24
N LEU A 163 8.66 16.32 -0.04
CA LEU A 163 7.75 17.12 0.79
C LEU A 163 8.53 17.95 1.81
N VAL A 164 8.39 19.27 1.75
CA VAL A 164 8.92 20.20 2.75
C VAL A 164 7.74 20.89 3.46
N ILE A 165 7.68 20.72 4.77
CA ILE A 165 6.70 21.42 5.63
C ILE A 165 7.47 22.37 6.52
N ASP A 166 7.40 23.65 6.22
CA ASP A 166 8.05 24.70 7.00
C ASP A 166 7.07 25.26 8.05
N GLY A 167 7.28 24.84 9.31
CA GLY A 167 6.59 25.34 10.50
C GLY A 167 7.45 26.28 11.33
N SER A 168 8.46 26.93 10.75
CA SER A 168 9.30 27.88 11.46
C SER A 168 8.55 29.18 11.77
N VAL A 169 8.91 29.80 12.88
CA VAL A 169 8.40 31.14 13.27
C VAL A 169 8.74 32.18 12.20
N ARG A 170 9.88 32.04 11.54
CA ARG A 170 10.31 32.90 10.44
C ARG A 170 9.34 32.86 9.26
N ALA A 171 8.93 31.65 8.84
CA ALA A 171 7.96 31.49 7.77
C ALA A 171 6.60 32.08 8.12
N SER A 172 6.14 31.88 9.38
CA SER A 172 4.90 32.45 9.88
C SER A 172 4.93 34.00 9.92
N LEU A 173 6.04 34.59 10.35
CA LEU A 173 6.22 36.05 10.34
C LEU A 173 6.26 36.62 8.92
N THR A 174 6.89 35.93 7.99
CA THR A 174 6.92 36.34 6.57
C THR A 174 5.52 36.30 5.96
N GLN A 175 4.73 35.27 6.25
CA GLN A 175 3.34 35.18 5.80
C GLN A 175 2.46 36.30 6.40
N LEU A 176 2.62 36.61 7.70
CA LEU A 176 1.90 37.69 8.34
C LEU A 176 2.29 39.07 7.77
N ALA A 177 3.57 39.29 7.50
CA ALA A 177 4.04 40.56 6.90
C ALA A 177 3.48 40.70 5.46
N ALA A 178 3.44 39.63 4.67
CA ALA A 178 2.84 39.68 3.36
C ALA A 178 1.31 39.94 3.40
N ALA A 179 0.60 39.29 4.34
CA ALA A 179 -0.84 39.53 4.53
C ALA A 179 -1.18 40.94 5.05
N ALA A 180 -0.29 41.57 5.81
CA ALA A 180 -0.47 42.94 6.30
C ALA A 180 -0.13 44.04 5.26
N ALA A 181 0.58 43.66 4.18
CA ALA A 181 0.97 44.54 3.08
C ALA A 181 -0.01 44.51 1.88
N SER A 182 -1.04 43.64 1.95
CA SER A 182 -2.10 43.48 0.94
C SER A 182 -3.37 44.19 1.35
#